data_6606b0137c2f89c9ffa3eaa9dd622122
#
_entry.id   6606b0137c2f89c9ffa3eaa9dd622122
#
_cell.length_a   1.000
_cell.length_b   1.000
_cell.length_c   1.000
_cell.angle_alpha   90.00
_cell.angle_beta   90.00
_cell.angle_gamma   90.00
#
_symmetry.space_group_name_H-M   'P 1'
#
loop_
_entity.id
_entity.type
_entity.pdbx_description
1 polymer ?
#
loop_
_entity_poly.entity_id
_entity_poly.type
_entity_poly.pdbx_seq_one_letter_code
_entity_poly.pdbx_strand_id
1 'polypeptide(L)'
;MKILFIGSRLFDDVGFYLKEEGIESILTESNPDAPNLDLADKYFIVSRGMNDPVKIAKEEKVDGIIPLIGIDDPLMDVAIAKEKVENNLKIPVIASNTHSIGISSDKIKTKEFFTENNIATPQYKIIDFSSSLDFSDLDFPIVLKQRSGQGGRDIVIATNIDEAKEYISEFGETLAEEFIEGSELSIEVLGFNGEYLPLIPVYKGETTIEGIHPLNKVRSAPAEIDGLNNENLRDLAYKIAKSLNAEGIIDIDFIFSKTDKQLYALEINNRPSGTRYLTAASSTIHPLTKLIDMVSGKFDISTIEKEIKDYFALEIPIGNFEGSKKEEPLKKFTKNSWVVHGPPGYERITISSVSKEECKKLSKKLIGDKYYYFNLDSI
;
A
#
# COMPACT_ATOMS: atom_id res chain seq x y z
N MET A 1 -14.43 23.64 -7.35
CA MET A 1 -13.78 22.44 -7.90
C MET A 1 -14.63 21.25 -7.57
N LYS A 2 -14.74 20.29 -8.48
CA LYS A 2 -15.55 19.09 -8.33
C LYS A 2 -14.72 17.86 -8.74
N ILE A 3 -14.59 16.86 -7.89
CA ILE A 3 -13.78 15.66 -8.13
C ILE A 3 -14.64 14.40 -8.05
N LEU A 4 -14.48 13.51 -9.02
CA LEU A 4 -15.10 12.19 -8.99
C LEU A 4 -14.14 11.18 -8.36
N PHE A 5 -14.64 10.46 -7.37
CA PHE A 5 -13.96 9.36 -6.71
C PHE A 5 -14.56 8.02 -7.14
N ILE A 6 -13.71 7.00 -7.31
CA ILE A 6 -14.13 5.64 -7.66
C ILE A 6 -13.78 4.71 -6.50
N GLY A 7 -14.80 4.12 -5.87
CA GLY A 7 -14.66 3.29 -4.68
C GLY A 7 -14.83 4.08 -3.38
N SER A 8 -15.72 3.60 -2.52
CA SER A 8 -16.13 4.28 -1.30
C SER A 8 -15.32 3.89 -0.06
N ARG A 9 -14.71 2.70 -0.07
CA ARG A 9 -14.08 2.12 1.12
C ARG A 9 -12.99 2.99 1.76
N LEU A 10 -12.24 3.74 0.95
CA LEU A 10 -11.17 4.64 1.39
C LEU A 10 -11.60 6.11 1.41
N PHE A 11 -12.87 6.40 1.15
CA PHE A 11 -13.35 7.78 1.03
C PHE A 11 -13.32 8.54 2.37
N ASP A 12 -13.49 7.84 3.49
CA ASP A 12 -13.36 8.42 4.84
C ASP A 12 -11.94 8.92 5.16
N ASP A 13 -10.93 8.47 4.42
CA ASP A 13 -9.56 8.97 4.55
C ASP A 13 -9.36 10.37 3.97
N VAL A 14 -10.25 10.81 3.07
CA VAL A 14 -10.11 12.10 2.36
C VAL A 14 -11.24 13.08 2.65
N GLY A 15 -12.37 12.63 3.20
CA GLY A 15 -13.57 13.45 3.39
C GLY A 15 -13.33 14.73 4.21
N PHE A 16 -12.47 14.68 5.23
CA PHE A 16 -12.11 15.86 6.02
C PHE A 16 -11.36 16.90 5.18
N TYR A 17 -10.42 16.46 4.34
CA TYR A 17 -9.61 17.34 3.51
C TYR A 17 -10.45 18.01 2.42
N LEU A 18 -11.37 17.28 1.81
CA LEU A 18 -12.31 17.83 0.83
C LEU A 18 -13.15 18.97 1.43
N LYS A 19 -13.62 18.82 2.67
CA LYS A 19 -14.36 19.87 3.39
C LYS A 19 -13.48 21.07 3.73
N GLU A 20 -12.25 20.86 4.20
CA GLU A 20 -11.28 21.92 4.47
C GLU A 20 -10.98 22.74 3.21
N GLU A 21 -10.89 22.09 2.05
CA GLU A 21 -10.55 22.71 0.78
C GLU A 21 -11.77 23.24 0.00
N GLY A 22 -13.00 22.99 0.46
CA GLY A 22 -14.24 23.40 -0.22
C GLY A 22 -14.42 22.73 -1.59
N ILE A 23 -14.03 21.46 -1.71
CA ILE A 23 -14.11 20.67 -2.94
C ILE A 23 -15.37 19.81 -2.90
N GLU A 24 -16.21 19.93 -3.93
CA GLU A 24 -17.39 19.10 -4.12
C GLU A 24 -16.99 17.69 -4.54
N SER A 25 -17.50 16.69 -3.84
CA SER A 25 -17.17 15.28 -4.05
C SER A 25 -18.32 14.52 -4.72
N ILE A 26 -18.00 13.81 -5.78
CA ILE A 26 -18.88 12.83 -6.42
C ILE A 26 -18.26 11.45 -6.26
N LEU A 27 -19.04 10.47 -5.83
CA LEU A 27 -18.57 9.11 -5.59
C LEU A 27 -19.31 8.12 -6.48
N THR A 28 -18.57 7.19 -7.08
CA THR A 28 -19.15 6.02 -7.76
C THR A 28 -18.74 4.74 -7.04
N GLU A 29 -19.69 3.84 -6.85
CA GLU A 29 -19.48 2.57 -6.17
C GLU A 29 -20.37 1.49 -6.82
N SER A 30 -19.88 0.25 -6.84
CA SER A 30 -20.63 -0.87 -7.42
C SER A 30 -21.43 -1.68 -6.40
N ASN A 31 -21.07 -1.57 -5.13
CA ASN A 31 -21.79 -2.23 -4.04
C ASN A 31 -22.69 -1.22 -3.31
N PRO A 32 -24.02 -1.36 -3.34
CA PRO A 32 -24.92 -0.45 -2.64
C PRO A 32 -24.79 -0.49 -1.11
N ASP A 33 -24.22 -1.57 -0.56
CA ASP A 33 -24.00 -1.74 0.88
C ASP A 33 -22.56 -1.36 1.30
N ALA A 34 -21.81 -0.72 0.41
CA ALA A 34 -20.45 -0.31 0.71
C ALA A 34 -20.41 0.80 1.78
N PRO A 35 -19.38 0.84 2.65
CA PRO A 35 -19.27 1.90 3.64
C PRO A 35 -18.96 3.26 3.00
N ASN A 36 -19.20 4.33 3.76
CA ASN A 36 -18.79 5.71 3.44
C ASN A 36 -19.50 6.37 2.25
N LEU A 37 -20.58 5.80 1.73
CA LEU A 37 -21.35 6.40 0.62
C LEU A 37 -21.87 7.79 0.99
N ASP A 38 -22.44 7.93 2.17
CA ASP A 38 -23.08 9.17 2.67
C ASP A 38 -22.07 10.26 3.07
N LEU A 39 -20.77 9.98 3.01
CA LEU A 39 -19.74 10.97 3.29
C LEU A 39 -19.46 11.89 2.10
N ALA A 40 -19.81 11.49 0.87
CA ALA A 40 -19.68 12.29 -0.33
C ALA A 40 -20.89 13.24 -0.48
N ASP A 41 -20.69 14.39 -1.14
CA ASP A 41 -21.76 15.34 -1.43
C ASP A 41 -22.80 14.73 -2.37
N LYS A 42 -22.36 13.83 -3.26
CA LYS A 42 -23.21 13.06 -4.17
C LYS A 42 -22.59 11.70 -4.45
N TYR A 43 -23.43 10.66 -4.50
CA TYR A 43 -22.96 9.35 -4.93
C TYR A 43 -23.88 8.66 -5.93
N PHE A 44 -23.31 7.71 -6.68
CA PHE A 44 -24.00 6.89 -7.66
C PHE A 44 -23.63 5.42 -7.47
N ILE A 45 -24.63 4.55 -7.44
CA ILE A 45 -24.41 3.12 -7.54
C ILE A 45 -24.39 2.75 -9.02
N VAL A 46 -23.30 2.14 -9.45
CA VAL A 46 -23.02 1.87 -10.87
C VAL A 46 -22.60 0.41 -11.08
N SER A 47 -22.61 -0.05 -12.31
CA SER A 47 -22.05 -1.36 -12.65
C SER A 47 -20.52 -1.35 -12.46
N ARG A 48 -19.94 -2.53 -12.21
CA ARG A 48 -18.48 -2.67 -12.19
C ARG A 48 -17.87 -2.26 -13.52
N GLY A 49 -16.70 -1.60 -13.47
CA GLY A 49 -15.97 -1.11 -14.63
C GLY A 49 -16.00 0.39 -14.74
N MET A 50 -15.38 0.91 -15.79
CA MET A 50 -15.11 2.35 -15.94
C MET A 50 -16.11 3.11 -16.81
N ASN A 51 -17.05 2.44 -17.48
CA ASN A 51 -17.97 3.10 -18.42
C ASN A 51 -18.90 4.11 -17.73
N ASP A 52 -19.54 3.69 -16.65
CA ASP A 52 -20.47 4.55 -15.90
C ASP A 52 -19.73 5.69 -15.17
N PRO A 53 -18.60 5.44 -14.44
CA PRO A 53 -17.79 6.51 -13.87
C PRO A 53 -17.37 7.57 -14.90
N VAL A 54 -16.91 7.17 -16.08
CA VAL A 54 -16.50 8.09 -17.15
C VAL A 54 -17.68 8.91 -17.68
N LYS A 55 -18.86 8.28 -17.85
CA LYS A 55 -20.09 8.96 -18.26
C LYS A 55 -20.51 10.00 -17.23
N ILE A 56 -20.52 9.62 -15.95
CA ILE A 56 -20.87 10.52 -14.83
C ILE A 56 -19.87 11.68 -14.74
N ALA A 57 -18.58 11.42 -14.88
CA ALA A 57 -17.56 12.45 -14.87
C ALA A 57 -17.82 13.55 -15.94
N LYS A 58 -18.24 13.13 -17.13
CA LYS A 58 -18.61 14.04 -18.23
C LYS A 58 -19.90 14.81 -17.92
N GLU A 59 -20.94 14.12 -17.45
CA GLU A 59 -22.25 14.72 -17.16
C GLU A 59 -22.18 15.74 -16.01
N GLU A 60 -21.45 15.41 -14.96
CA GLU A 60 -21.24 16.25 -13.78
C GLU A 60 -20.16 17.33 -13.99
N LYS A 61 -19.42 17.27 -15.11
CA LYS A 61 -18.36 18.21 -15.47
C LYS A 61 -17.29 18.33 -14.38
N VAL A 62 -16.76 17.19 -13.97
CA VAL A 62 -15.72 17.12 -12.92
C VAL A 62 -14.38 17.66 -13.41
N ASP A 63 -13.60 18.19 -12.49
CA ASP A 63 -12.25 18.72 -12.75
C ASP A 63 -11.17 17.62 -12.73
N GLY A 64 -11.48 16.44 -12.14
CA GLY A 64 -10.57 15.30 -12.10
C GLY A 64 -11.24 14.04 -11.58
N ILE A 65 -10.56 12.90 -11.76
CA ILE A 65 -10.99 11.57 -11.31
C ILE A 65 -9.89 10.96 -10.43
N ILE A 66 -10.27 10.49 -9.26
CA ILE A 66 -9.37 9.82 -8.29
C ILE A 66 -9.91 8.43 -7.97
N PRO A 67 -9.25 7.35 -8.40
CA PRO A 67 -9.57 6.00 -7.96
C PRO A 67 -9.10 5.78 -6.51
N LEU A 68 -10.04 5.51 -5.59
CA LEU A 68 -9.78 5.11 -4.22
C LEU A 68 -9.90 3.59 -4.09
N ILE A 69 -9.12 2.86 -4.88
CA ILE A 69 -9.17 1.42 -5.05
C ILE A 69 -7.98 0.79 -4.32
N GLY A 70 -8.24 -0.08 -3.35
CA GLY A 70 -7.23 -0.78 -2.55
C GLY A 70 -7.00 -2.24 -2.97
N ILE A 71 -7.45 -2.64 -4.18
CA ILE A 71 -7.29 -3.99 -4.73
C ILE A 71 -6.77 -3.92 -6.18
N ASP A 72 -6.12 -4.99 -6.66
CA ASP A 72 -5.41 -4.95 -7.93
C ASP A 72 -6.30 -5.18 -9.16
N ASP A 73 -7.34 -6.02 -9.04
CA ASP A 73 -8.18 -6.44 -10.18
C ASP A 73 -8.71 -5.30 -11.07
N PRO A 74 -9.22 -4.17 -10.53
CA PRO A 74 -9.77 -3.11 -11.38
C PRO A 74 -8.73 -2.15 -11.96
N LEU A 75 -7.46 -2.23 -11.54
CA LEU A 75 -6.47 -1.19 -11.87
C LEU A 75 -6.17 -1.10 -13.37
N MET A 76 -6.17 -2.23 -14.07
CA MET A 76 -5.96 -2.21 -15.52
C MET A 76 -7.11 -1.52 -16.25
N ASP A 77 -8.36 -1.74 -15.85
CA ASP A 77 -9.51 -1.05 -16.43
C ASP A 77 -9.44 0.47 -16.17
N VAL A 78 -8.99 0.86 -14.97
CA VAL A 78 -8.73 2.28 -14.64
C VAL A 78 -7.67 2.87 -15.56
N ALA A 79 -6.54 2.18 -15.75
CA ALA A 79 -5.45 2.65 -16.59
C ALA A 79 -5.88 2.81 -18.07
N ILE A 80 -6.62 1.84 -18.61
CA ILE A 80 -7.19 1.93 -19.96
C ILE A 80 -8.18 3.10 -20.08
N ALA A 81 -9.01 3.31 -19.06
CA ALA A 81 -9.95 4.42 -19.03
C ALA A 81 -9.24 5.78 -18.92
N LYS A 82 -8.16 5.88 -18.10
CA LYS A 82 -7.32 7.08 -17.98
C LYS A 82 -6.86 7.56 -19.35
N GLU A 83 -6.25 6.69 -20.15
CA GLU A 83 -5.74 7.07 -21.46
C GLU A 83 -6.84 7.64 -22.37
N LYS A 84 -8.03 7.05 -22.34
CA LYS A 84 -9.18 7.53 -23.13
C LYS A 84 -9.76 8.85 -22.61
N VAL A 85 -9.90 8.97 -21.30
CA VAL A 85 -10.49 10.15 -20.64
C VAL A 85 -9.59 11.38 -20.82
N GLU A 86 -8.31 11.24 -20.54
CA GLU A 86 -7.36 12.34 -20.68
C GLU A 86 -7.22 12.79 -22.14
N ASN A 87 -7.18 11.86 -23.10
CA ASN A 87 -7.09 12.20 -24.51
C ASN A 87 -8.36 12.86 -25.06
N ASN A 88 -9.54 12.37 -24.69
CA ASN A 88 -10.81 12.78 -25.31
C ASN A 88 -11.56 13.87 -24.53
N LEU A 89 -11.51 13.80 -23.19
CA LEU A 89 -12.27 14.71 -22.33
C LEU A 89 -11.41 15.77 -21.66
N LYS A 90 -10.08 15.60 -21.66
CA LYS A 90 -9.11 16.49 -20.99
C LYS A 90 -9.35 16.58 -19.47
N ILE A 91 -9.89 15.53 -18.88
CA ILE A 91 -10.09 15.38 -17.43
C ILE A 91 -8.92 14.53 -16.90
N PRO A 92 -8.09 15.01 -15.97
CA PRO A 92 -7.00 14.22 -15.38
C PRO A 92 -7.55 13.04 -14.57
N VAL A 93 -6.90 11.88 -14.70
CA VAL A 93 -7.19 10.68 -13.89
C VAL A 93 -5.92 10.33 -13.12
N ILE A 94 -5.95 10.46 -11.82
CA ILE A 94 -4.77 10.24 -10.96
C ILE A 94 -4.58 8.74 -10.71
N ALA A 95 -3.93 8.08 -11.64
CA ALA A 95 -3.60 6.66 -11.61
C ALA A 95 -2.42 6.38 -12.54
N SER A 96 -1.71 5.28 -12.31
CA SER A 96 -0.65 4.82 -13.21
C SER A 96 -1.21 4.36 -14.56
N ASN A 97 -0.39 4.40 -15.60
CA ASN A 97 -0.73 3.99 -16.96
C ASN A 97 -0.76 2.46 -17.13
N THR A 98 -1.20 1.99 -18.30
CA THR A 98 -1.31 0.55 -18.62
C THR A 98 0.01 -0.21 -18.54
N HIS A 99 1.13 0.42 -18.89
CA HIS A 99 2.45 -0.20 -18.79
C HIS A 99 2.85 -0.45 -17.33
N SER A 100 2.72 0.56 -16.50
CA SER A 100 3.04 0.48 -15.06
C SER A 100 2.16 -0.55 -14.34
N ILE A 101 0.85 -0.52 -14.60
CA ILE A 101 -0.08 -1.52 -14.04
C ILE A 101 0.23 -2.92 -14.56
N GLY A 102 0.54 -3.07 -15.85
CA GLY A 102 0.86 -4.38 -16.44
C GLY A 102 2.10 -5.04 -15.85
N ILE A 103 3.06 -4.26 -15.34
CA ILE A 103 4.23 -4.76 -14.60
C ILE A 103 3.82 -5.13 -13.17
N SER A 104 3.19 -4.22 -12.44
CA SER A 104 2.94 -4.41 -11.00
C SER A 104 1.86 -5.44 -10.68
N SER A 105 0.91 -5.69 -11.59
CA SER A 105 -0.13 -6.72 -11.42
C SER A 105 0.33 -8.14 -11.72
N ASP A 106 1.54 -8.34 -12.20
CA ASP A 106 2.12 -9.61 -12.59
C ASP A 106 3.48 -9.79 -11.88
N LYS A 107 3.54 -10.70 -10.91
CA LYS A 107 4.75 -10.91 -10.08
C LYS A 107 5.96 -11.33 -10.90
N ILE A 108 5.76 -12.07 -11.98
CA ILE A 108 6.84 -12.47 -12.89
C ILE A 108 7.40 -11.24 -13.62
N LYS A 109 6.52 -10.41 -14.20
CA LYS A 109 6.94 -9.15 -14.84
C LYS A 109 7.57 -8.17 -13.86
N THR A 110 7.12 -8.15 -12.62
CA THR A 110 7.75 -7.36 -11.56
C THR A 110 9.20 -7.81 -11.32
N LYS A 111 9.46 -9.12 -11.28
CA LYS A 111 10.83 -9.65 -11.15
C LYS A 111 11.71 -9.36 -12.37
N GLU A 112 11.16 -9.54 -13.56
CA GLU A 112 11.84 -9.17 -14.81
C GLU A 112 12.20 -7.68 -14.80
N PHE A 113 11.25 -6.81 -14.45
CA PHE A 113 11.48 -5.38 -14.32
C PHE A 113 12.57 -5.03 -13.31
N PHE A 114 12.60 -5.66 -12.13
CA PHE A 114 13.66 -5.45 -11.15
C PHE A 114 15.03 -5.85 -11.72
N THR A 115 15.10 -7.00 -12.36
CA THR A 115 16.34 -7.52 -12.97
C THR A 115 16.86 -6.58 -14.07
N GLU A 116 15.99 -6.19 -15.00
CA GLU A 116 16.33 -5.28 -16.12
C GLU A 116 16.81 -3.90 -15.65
N ASN A 117 16.29 -3.43 -14.51
CA ASN A 117 16.66 -2.14 -13.93
C ASN A 117 17.79 -2.23 -12.89
N ASN A 118 18.46 -3.38 -12.75
CA ASN A 118 19.50 -3.63 -11.76
C ASN A 118 19.04 -3.25 -10.33
N ILE A 119 17.86 -3.75 -9.96
CA ILE A 119 17.28 -3.66 -8.62
C ILE A 119 17.39 -5.03 -7.98
N ALA A 120 18.04 -5.11 -6.82
CA ALA A 120 18.18 -6.37 -6.11
C ALA A 120 16.80 -6.92 -5.73
N THR A 121 16.57 -8.18 -6.04
CA THR A 121 15.36 -8.94 -5.72
C THR A 121 15.79 -10.36 -5.36
N PRO A 122 15.04 -11.12 -4.53
CA PRO A 122 15.37 -12.53 -4.25
C PRO A 122 15.57 -13.31 -5.55
N GLN A 123 16.54 -14.23 -5.56
CA GLN A 123 16.73 -15.14 -6.68
C GLN A 123 15.42 -15.88 -6.96
N TYR A 124 15.07 -16.05 -8.22
CA TYR A 124 13.76 -16.62 -8.57
C TYR A 124 13.82 -17.52 -9.81
N LYS A 125 12.87 -18.44 -9.90
CA LYS A 125 12.59 -19.30 -11.04
C LYS A 125 11.10 -19.36 -11.32
N ILE A 126 10.74 -19.48 -12.60
CA ILE A 126 9.37 -19.79 -13.01
C ILE A 126 9.32 -21.30 -13.24
N ILE A 127 8.44 -21.98 -12.55
CA ILE A 127 8.31 -23.44 -12.59
C ILE A 127 6.90 -23.79 -13.04
N ASP A 128 6.81 -24.65 -14.04
CA ASP A 128 5.55 -25.25 -14.52
C ASP A 128 5.69 -26.76 -14.71
N PHE A 129 4.57 -27.45 -14.90
CA PHE A 129 4.57 -28.90 -15.16
C PHE A 129 5.17 -29.29 -16.48
N SER A 130 5.27 -28.42 -17.46
CA SER A 130 5.80 -28.71 -18.79
C SER A 130 7.33 -28.74 -18.80
N SER A 131 7.95 -28.07 -17.83
CA SER A 131 9.37 -28.15 -17.55
C SER A 131 9.66 -29.22 -16.49
N SER A 132 10.84 -29.81 -16.51
CA SER A 132 11.29 -30.61 -15.36
C SER A 132 11.22 -29.73 -14.12
N LEU A 133 10.61 -30.25 -13.02
CA LEU A 133 10.54 -29.53 -11.73
C LEU A 133 11.98 -29.36 -11.17
N ASP A 134 12.68 -28.37 -11.72
CA ASP A 134 14.09 -28.10 -11.43
C ASP A 134 14.24 -26.93 -10.46
N PHE A 135 14.63 -27.24 -9.23
CA PHE A 135 14.93 -26.28 -8.15
C PHE A 135 16.43 -26.14 -7.89
N SER A 136 17.30 -26.60 -8.82
CA SER A 136 18.76 -26.73 -8.59
C SER A 136 19.46 -25.43 -8.20
N ASP A 137 18.88 -24.28 -8.54
CA ASP A 137 19.44 -22.96 -8.25
C ASP A 137 18.81 -22.27 -7.03
N LEU A 138 17.93 -22.97 -6.31
CA LEU A 138 17.22 -22.44 -5.13
C LEU A 138 17.40 -23.40 -3.96
N ASP A 139 17.92 -22.88 -2.85
CA ASP A 139 18.05 -23.62 -1.59
C ASP A 139 16.73 -23.51 -0.78
N PHE A 140 16.27 -24.64 -0.23
CA PHE A 140 15.11 -24.65 0.66
C PHE A 140 15.48 -24.06 2.04
N PRO A 141 14.54 -23.30 2.67
CA PRO A 141 13.16 -23.04 2.24
C PRO A 141 13.06 -22.05 1.07
N ILE A 142 12.02 -22.22 0.25
CA ILE A 142 11.69 -21.31 -0.86
C ILE A 142 10.29 -20.73 -0.70
N VAL A 143 10.04 -19.57 -1.30
CA VAL A 143 8.72 -18.93 -1.31
C VAL A 143 8.04 -19.20 -2.64
N LEU A 144 6.85 -19.80 -2.60
CA LEU A 144 6.04 -20.10 -3.78
C LEU A 144 4.88 -19.11 -3.87
N LYS A 145 4.70 -18.53 -5.05
CA LYS A 145 3.69 -17.49 -5.29
C LYS A 145 3.00 -17.73 -6.62
N GLN A 146 1.73 -17.37 -6.68
CA GLN A 146 1.02 -17.25 -7.93
C GLN A 146 1.40 -15.96 -8.66
N ARG A 147 1.25 -15.95 -9.98
CA ARG A 147 1.52 -14.81 -10.87
C ARG A 147 0.76 -13.56 -10.46
N SER A 148 -0.50 -13.71 -10.05
CA SER A 148 -1.37 -12.66 -9.55
C SER A 148 -1.90 -12.99 -8.17
N GLY A 149 -2.45 -12.00 -7.46
CA GLY A 149 -3.00 -12.14 -6.11
C GLY A 149 -2.38 -11.16 -5.13
N GLN A 150 -3.11 -10.88 -4.05
CA GLN A 150 -2.75 -9.87 -3.06
C GLN A 150 -3.02 -10.35 -1.63
N GLY A 151 -2.39 -9.67 -0.65
CA GLY A 151 -2.64 -9.91 0.77
C GLY A 151 -2.10 -11.23 1.30
N GLY A 152 -1.08 -11.81 0.68
CA GLY A 152 -0.48 -13.08 1.09
C GLY A 152 -1.30 -14.31 0.72
N ARG A 153 -2.36 -14.15 -0.09
CA ARG A 153 -3.15 -15.29 -0.56
C ARG A 153 -2.29 -16.14 -1.49
N ASP A 154 -2.42 -17.46 -1.32
CA ASP A 154 -1.74 -18.45 -2.15
C ASP A 154 -0.20 -18.30 -2.14
N ILE A 155 0.36 -17.79 -1.04
CA ILE A 155 1.80 -17.77 -0.78
C ILE A 155 2.14 -18.87 0.21
N VAL A 156 3.10 -19.72 -0.13
CA VAL A 156 3.58 -20.81 0.72
C VAL A 156 5.10 -20.74 0.84
N ILE A 157 5.61 -20.98 2.02
CA ILE A 157 7.04 -21.21 2.25
C ILE A 157 7.23 -22.72 2.29
N ALA A 158 7.77 -23.27 1.20
CA ALA A 158 8.07 -24.69 1.13
C ALA A 158 9.43 -24.96 1.76
N THR A 159 9.48 -25.93 2.70
CA THR A 159 10.72 -26.30 3.39
C THR A 159 11.43 -27.47 2.72
N ASN A 160 10.77 -28.13 1.79
CA ASN A 160 11.28 -29.28 1.03
C ASN A 160 10.62 -29.40 -0.34
N ILE A 161 11.19 -30.27 -1.17
CA ILE A 161 10.75 -30.46 -2.55
C ILE A 161 9.34 -31.05 -2.67
N ASP A 162 8.90 -31.83 -1.71
CA ASP A 162 7.58 -32.49 -1.79
C ASP A 162 6.46 -31.47 -1.53
N GLU A 163 6.64 -30.55 -0.57
CA GLU A 163 5.75 -29.42 -0.37
C GLU A 163 5.69 -28.51 -1.62
N ALA A 164 6.83 -28.26 -2.27
CA ALA A 164 6.87 -27.48 -3.50
C ALA A 164 6.12 -28.16 -4.65
N LYS A 165 6.27 -29.48 -4.80
CA LYS A 165 5.53 -30.26 -5.81
C LYS A 165 4.02 -30.25 -5.55
N GLU A 166 3.60 -30.39 -4.30
CA GLU A 166 2.19 -30.32 -3.91
C GLU A 166 1.58 -28.98 -4.32
N TYR A 167 2.25 -27.86 -4.01
CA TYR A 167 1.81 -26.53 -4.39
C TYR A 167 1.68 -26.38 -5.92
N ILE A 168 2.69 -26.80 -6.69
CA ILE A 168 2.67 -26.70 -8.14
C ILE A 168 1.59 -27.63 -8.75
N SER A 169 1.33 -28.77 -8.10
CA SER A 169 0.23 -29.67 -8.50
C SER A 169 -1.15 -29.02 -8.39
N GLU A 170 -1.32 -28.18 -7.37
CA GLU A 170 -2.58 -27.47 -7.11
C GLU A 170 -2.75 -26.24 -8.00
N PHE A 171 -1.69 -25.44 -8.15
CA PHE A 171 -1.78 -24.09 -8.73
C PHE A 171 -1.21 -23.98 -10.16
N GLY A 172 -0.40 -24.91 -10.60
CA GLY A 172 0.24 -24.87 -11.93
C GLY A 172 1.49 -24.00 -11.97
N GLU A 173 1.61 -23.13 -13.00
CA GLU A 173 2.75 -22.22 -13.15
C GLU A 173 2.95 -21.38 -11.89
N THR A 174 4.16 -21.43 -11.35
CA THR A 174 4.50 -20.88 -10.03
C THR A 174 5.79 -20.08 -10.11
N LEU A 175 5.81 -18.93 -9.48
CA LEU A 175 7.02 -18.16 -9.17
C LEU A 175 7.61 -18.73 -7.87
N ALA A 176 8.79 -19.36 -7.97
CA ALA A 176 9.59 -19.81 -6.83
C ALA A 176 10.70 -18.82 -6.56
N GLU A 177 10.81 -18.35 -5.32
CA GLU A 177 11.80 -17.37 -4.88
C GLU A 177 12.63 -17.91 -3.72
N GLU A 178 13.88 -17.47 -3.64
CA GLU A 178 14.71 -17.62 -2.45
C GLU A 178 13.99 -17.05 -1.22
N PHE A 179 13.99 -17.81 -0.12
CA PHE A 179 13.52 -17.31 1.16
C PHE A 179 14.61 -16.48 1.84
N ILE A 180 14.36 -15.19 2.01
CA ILE A 180 15.28 -14.31 2.73
C ILE A 180 14.76 -14.13 4.17
N GLU A 181 15.59 -14.52 5.15
CA GLU A 181 15.34 -14.19 6.54
C GLU A 181 15.67 -12.72 6.78
N GLY A 182 14.70 -11.95 7.27
CA GLY A 182 14.90 -10.52 7.46
C GLY A 182 13.66 -9.76 7.88
N SER A 183 13.80 -8.45 7.85
CA SER A 183 12.74 -7.50 8.21
C SER A 183 11.98 -7.06 6.98
N GLU A 184 10.67 -7.26 7.00
CA GLU A 184 9.78 -6.77 5.94
C GLU A 184 9.57 -5.26 6.08
N LEU A 185 9.68 -4.57 4.96
CA LEU A 185 9.54 -3.12 4.86
C LEU A 185 8.56 -2.75 3.77
N SER A 186 7.95 -1.59 3.86
CA SER A 186 7.30 -0.94 2.72
C SER A 186 7.53 0.55 2.72
N ILE A 187 7.33 1.16 1.56
CA ILE A 187 7.40 2.60 1.40
C ILE A 187 6.42 3.05 0.32
N GLU A 188 5.61 4.04 0.66
CA GLU A 188 4.74 4.69 -0.31
C GLU A 188 5.50 5.80 -1.04
N VAL A 189 5.29 5.88 -2.36
CA VAL A 189 5.83 6.93 -3.21
C VAL A 189 4.68 7.68 -3.87
N LEU A 190 4.71 9.01 -3.78
CA LEU A 190 3.83 9.88 -4.55
C LEU A 190 4.49 10.19 -5.89
N GLY A 191 3.80 9.91 -7.00
CA GLY A 191 4.28 10.18 -8.34
C GLY A 191 3.31 11.06 -9.11
N PHE A 192 3.79 12.16 -9.70
CA PHE A 192 2.95 13.03 -10.50
C PHE A 192 3.80 13.87 -11.49
N ASN A 193 3.41 13.89 -12.75
CA ASN A 193 4.09 14.65 -13.81
C ASN A 193 5.61 14.39 -13.92
N GLY A 194 6.05 13.15 -13.64
CA GLY A 194 7.46 12.76 -13.69
C GLY A 194 8.28 13.16 -12.46
N GLU A 195 7.66 13.71 -11.44
CA GLU A 195 8.23 13.97 -10.13
C GLU A 195 7.81 12.89 -9.15
N TYR A 196 8.71 12.47 -8.24
CA TYR A 196 8.49 11.36 -7.31
C TYR A 196 8.97 11.70 -5.92
N LEU A 197 8.12 11.44 -4.91
CA LEU A 197 8.44 11.64 -3.50
C LEU A 197 8.24 10.35 -2.72
N PRO A 198 9.30 9.60 -2.40
CA PRO A 198 9.23 8.53 -1.41
C PRO A 198 8.94 9.11 -0.03
N LEU A 199 7.94 8.55 0.65
CA LEU A 199 7.53 9.01 1.97
C LEU A 199 8.37 8.34 3.08
N ILE A 200 7.72 7.76 4.07
CA ILE A 200 8.39 7.21 5.25
C ILE A 200 8.51 5.69 5.12
N PRO A 201 9.72 5.11 5.28
CA PRO A 201 9.90 3.67 5.40
C PRO A 201 9.14 3.09 6.59
N VAL A 202 8.37 2.05 6.35
CA VAL A 202 7.55 1.36 7.35
C VAL A 202 8.12 -0.03 7.61
N TYR A 203 8.34 -0.36 8.87
CA TYR A 203 8.64 -1.72 9.31
C TYR A 203 7.34 -2.53 9.43
N LYS A 204 7.29 -3.69 8.77
CA LYS A 204 6.10 -4.57 8.72
C LYS A 204 6.24 -5.85 9.56
N GLY A 205 7.33 -6.02 10.26
CA GLY A 205 7.65 -7.20 11.05
C GLY A 205 8.72 -8.09 10.40
N GLU A 206 9.09 -9.15 11.10
CA GLU A 206 10.08 -10.12 10.63
C GLU A 206 9.45 -11.19 9.73
N THR A 207 10.25 -11.74 8.82
CA THR A 207 9.89 -12.98 8.12
C THR A 207 10.08 -14.17 9.04
N THR A 208 9.14 -15.12 9.02
CA THR A 208 9.22 -16.38 9.76
C THR A 208 8.76 -17.53 8.86
N ILE A 209 9.34 -18.71 9.03
CA ILE A 209 8.98 -19.90 8.24
C ILE A 209 7.51 -20.29 8.46
N GLU A 210 7.02 -20.17 9.71
CA GLU A 210 5.62 -20.46 10.02
C GLU A 210 4.65 -19.44 9.42
N GLY A 211 5.17 -18.28 8.99
CA GLY A 211 4.36 -17.20 8.50
C GLY A 211 3.45 -16.57 9.56
N ILE A 212 3.36 -15.26 9.59
CA ILE A 212 2.36 -14.55 10.39
C ILE A 212 1.49 -13.76 9.41
N HIS A 213 0.18 -13.97 9.50
CA HIS A 213 -0.74 -13.22 8.64
C HIS A 213 -0.47 -11.71 8.77
N PRO A 214 -0.33 -10.97 7.67
CA PRO A 214 0.09 -9.56 7.69
C PRO A 214 -0.77 -8.67 8.59
N LEU A 215 -2.06 -8.98 8.76
CA LEU A 215 -2.97 -8.25 9.65
C LEU A 215 -2.71 -8.47 11.15
N ASN A 216 -1.93 -9.50 11.52
CA ASN A 216 -1.58 -9.80 12.91
C ASN A 216 -0.20 -9.28 13.32
N LYS A 217 0.55 -8.68 12.38
CA LYS A 217 1.86 -8.10 12.66
C LYS A 217 1.70 -6.69 13.25
N VAL A 218 2.49 -6.38 14.27
CA VAL A 218 2.73 -5.00 14.72
C VAL A 218 3.68 -4.34 13.73
N ARG A 219 3.43 -3.07 13.43
CA ARG A 219 4.19 -2.29 12.46
C ARG A 219 4.62 -0.97 13.07
N SER A 220 5.70 -0.39 12.58
CA SER A 220 6.18 0.93 13.04
C SER A 220 6.72 1.78 11.89
N ALA A 221 6.75 3.09 12.10
CA ALA A 221 7.36 4.08 11.21
C ALA A 221 7.96 5.24 12.03
N PRO A 222 9.12 5.79 11.60
CA PRO A 222 9.99 5.23 10.57
C PRO A 222 10.51 3.84 10.94
N ALA A 223 10.98 3.08 9.95
CA ALA A 223 11.64 1.80 10.21
C ALA A 223 12.95 2.03 10.96
N GLU A 224 13.10 1.42 12.14
CA GLU A 224 14.31 1.48 12.95
C GLU A 224 14.90 0.06 13.05
N ILE A 225 15.83 -0.28 12.15
CA ILE A 225 16.46 -1.60 12.05
C ILE A 225 17.97 -1.43 12.02
N ASP A 226 18.68 -2.22 12.81
CA ASP A 226 20.14 -2.17 12.87
C ASP A 226 20.77 -2.46 11.50
N GLY A 227 21.59 -1.52 11.03
CA GLY A 227 22.25 -1.57 9.73
C GLY A 227 21.42 -1.08 8.55
N LEU A 228 20.12 -0.82 8.70
CA LEU A 228 19.30 -0.24 7.65
C LEU A 228 19.56 1.27 7.53
N ASN A 229 19.80 1.72 6.29
CA ASN A 229 19.77 3.15 5.96
C ASN A 229 18.47 3.50 5.24
N ASN A 230 17.60 4.27 5.89
CA ASN A 230 16.31 4.66 5.34
C ASN A 230 16.44 5.54 4.08
N GLU A 231 17.49 6.33 3.93
CA GLU A 231 17.72 7.12 2.71
C GLU A 231 18.04 6.21 1.51
N ASN A 232 18.84 5.15 1.70
CA ASN A 232 19.08 4.17 0.64
C ASN A 232 17.77 3.50 0.17
N LEU A 233 16.86 3.21 1.10
CA LEU A 233 15.56 2.65 0.77
C LEU A 233 14.70 3.66 0.01
N ARG A 234 14.69 4.93 0.42
CA ARG A 234 14.01 6.03 -0.29
C ARG A 234 14.57 6.21 -1.71
N ASP A 235 15.89 6.21 -1.87
CA ASP A 235 16.54 6.33 -3.18
C ASP A 235 16.17 5.17 -4.10
N LEU A 236 16.12 3.94 -3.55
CA LEU A 236 15.72 2.77 -4.32
C LEU A 236 14.25 2.84 -4.71
N ALA A 237 13.38 3.25 -3.81
CA ALA A 237 11.96 3.45 -4.09
C ALA A 237 11.73 4.55 -5.14
N TYR A 238 12.47 5.65 -5.07
CA TYR A 238 12.47 6.70 -6.09
C TYR A 238 12.87 6.15 -7.47
N LYS A 239 13.96 5.37 -7.52
CA LYS A 239 14.45 4.74 -8.76
C LYS A 239 13.36 3.83 -9.37
N ILE A 240 12.71 2.99 -8.55
CA ILE A 240 11.64 2.09 -9.00
C ILE A 240 10.47 2.88 -9.56
N ALA A 241 9.95 3.84 -8.80
CA ALA A 241 8.80 4.66 -9.21
C ALA A 241 9.06 5.42 -10.52
N LYS A 242 10.26 5.98 -10.65
CA LYS A 242 10.70 6.71 -11.84
C LYS A 242 10.85 5.79 -13.06
N SER A 243 11.49 4.64 -12.91
CA SER A 243 11.67 3.67 -14.01
C SER A 243 10.33 3.11 -14.48
N LEU A 244 9.36 2.99 -13.57
CA LEU A 244 8.00 2.54 -13.86
C LEU A 244 7.14 3.65 -14.49
N ASN A 245 7.58 4.90 -14.44
CA ASN A 245 6.76 6.07 -14.76
C ASN A 245 5.39 6.05 -14.05
N ALA A 246 5.44 5.75 -12.75
CA ALA A 246 4.24 5.60 -11.93
C ALA A 246 3.55 6.94 -11.68
N GLU A 247 2.22 6.92 -11.49
CA GLU A 247 1.44 8.11 -11.15
C GLU A 247 0.41 7.80 -10.07
N GLY A 248 0.20 8.76 -9.17
CA GLY A 248 -0.63 8.61 -7.99
C GLY A 248 0.17 8.09 -6.80
N ILE A 249 -0.32 7.06 -6.14
CA ILE A 249 0.35 6.38 -5.03
C ILE A 249 0.78 5.00 -5.48
N ILE A 250 2.03 4.67 -5.26
CA ILE A 250 2.53 3.30 -5.30
C ILE A 250 3.11 2.92 -3.96
N ASP A 251 2.96 1.67 -3.58
CA ASP A 251 3.57 1.06 -2.41
C ASP A 251 4.56 -0.01 -2.86
N ILE A 252 5.77 0.02 -2.34
CA ILE A 252 6.83 -0.91 -2.72
C ILE A 252 7.24 -1.69 -1.49
N ASP A 253 7.14 -3.01 -1.59
CA ASP A 253 7.53 -3.93 -0.54
C ASP A 253 8.97 -4.38 -0.71
N PHE A 254 9.72 -4.38 0.40
CA PHE A 254 11.11 -4.81 0.49
C PHE A 254 11.31 -5.79 1.63
N ILE A 255 12.44 -6.48 1.58
CA ILE A 255 12.99 -7.20 2.71
C ILE A 255 14.44 -6.74 2.94
N PHE A 256 14.77 -6.43 4.19
CA PHE A 256 16.13 -6.16 4.62
C PHE A 256 16.71 -7.42 5.24
N SER A 257 17.65 -8.03 4.55
CA SER A 257 18.24 -9.32 4.92
C SER A 257 19.06 -9.22 6.20
N LYS A 258 18.88 -10.18 7.10
CA LYS A 258 19.69 -10.32 8.31
C LYS A 258 21.12 -10.76 8.00
N THR A 259 21.29 -11.55 6.94
CA THR A 259 22.54 -12.22 6.62
C THR A 259 23.54 -11.27 5.99
N ASP A 260 23.17 -10.59 4.91
CA ASP A 260 24.07 -9.75 4.12
C ASP A 260 23.80 -8.24 4.25
N LYS A 261 22.79 -7.87 5.04
CA LYS A 261 22.40 -6.48 5.28
C LYS A 261 22.06 -5.71 3.98
N GLN A 262 21.47 -6.40 3.00
CA GLN A 262 21.01 -5.82 1.75
C GLN A 262 19.50 -5.68 1.69
N LEU A 263 19.03 -4.72 0.89
CA LEU A 263 17.64 -4.52 0.55
C LEU A 263 17.29 -5.29 -0.72
N TYR A 264 16.23 -6.08 -0.67
CA TYR A 264 15.68 -6.79 -1.82
C TYR A 264 14.24 -6.33 -2.07
N ALA A 265 13.93 -5.89 -3.29
CA ALA A 265 12.58 -5.52 -3.69
C ALA A 265 11.73 -6.78 -3.91
N LEU A 266 10.55 -6.80 -3.35
CA LEU A 266 9.65 -7.96 -3.40
C LEU A 266 8.48 -7.75 -4.35
N GLU A 267 7.79 -6.61 -4.24
CA GLU A 267 6.51 -6.36 -4.91
C GLU A 267 6.31 -4.85 -5.11
N ILE A 268 5.56 -4.51 -6.17
CA ILE A 268 5.09 -3.15 -6.44
C ILE A 268 3.57 -3.17 -6.45
N ASN A 269 2.94 -2.29 -5.68
CA ASN A 269 1.50 -2.14 -5.61
C ASN A 269 1.12 -0.73 -6.11
N ASN A 270 0.52 -0.61 -7.30
CA ASN A 270 0.08 0.68 -7.87
C ASN A 270 -1.26 1.14 -7.28
N ARG A 271 -1.34 1.20 -5.97
CA ARG A 271 -2.55 1.55 -5.21
C ARG A 271 -2.21 1.98 -3.79
N PRO A 272 -3.17 2.61 -3.10
CA PRO A 272 -2.99 2.94 -1.69
C PRO A 272 -2.67 1.71 -0.83
N SER A 273 -1.68 1.86 0.02
CA SER A 273 -1.18 0.80 0.90
C SER A 273 -2.03 0.58 2.14
N GLY A 274 -1.91 -0.61 2.72
CA GLY A 274 -2.38 -0.89 4.07
C GLY A 274 -1.58 -0.17 5.16
N THR A 275 -0.41 0.38 4.83
CA THR A 275 0.48 1.11 5.75
C THR A 275 0.31 2.63 5.70
N ARG A 276 -0.59 3.17 4.87
CA ARG A 276 -0.84 4.61 4.70
C ARG A 276 -1.12 5.37 6.00
N TYR A 277 -1.71 4.70 6.98
CA TYR A 277 -1.93 5.31 8.30
C TYR A 277 -0.63 5.49 9.09
N LEU A 278 0.31 4.54 8.98
CA LEU A 278 1.64 4.68 9.57
C LEU A 278 2.42 5.80 8.89
N THR A 279 2.37 5.87 7.55
CA THR A 279 2.93 6.98 6.79
C THR A 279 2.36 8.30 7.28
N ALA A 280 1.03 8.42 7.37
CA ALA A 280 0.36 9.62 7.85
C ALA A 280 0.70 9.94 9.31
N ALA A 281 0.77 8.94 10.18
CA ALA A 281 1.05 9.12 11.60
C ALA A 281 2.50 9.56 11.86
N SER A 282 3.45 9.05 11.09
CA SER A 282 4.86 9.39 11.23
C SER A 282 5.21 10.72 10.57
N SER A 283 4.67 10.99 9.38
CA SER A 283 4.99 12.20 8.59
C SER A 283 4.02 13.36 8.78
N THR A 284 2.81 13.13 9.26
CA THR A 284 1.61 14.00 9.19
C THR A 284 1.07 14.23 7.76
N ILE A 285 1.66 13.58 6.77
CA ILE A 285 1.20 13.62 5.36
C ILE A 285 0.34 12.39 5.10
N HIS A 286 -0.96 12.60 4.90
CA HIS A 286 -1.85 11.50 4.50
C HIS A 286 -1.74 11.31 2.98
N PRO A 287 -1.24 10.17 2.47
CA PRO A 287 -0.94 10.00 1.04
C PRO A 287 -2.15 10.26 0.14
N LEU A 288 -3.36 9.83 0.55
CA LEU A 288 -4.58 10.01 -0.26
C LEU A 288 -4.99 11.47 -0.43
N THR A 289 -4.69 12.37 0.53
CA THR A 289 -4.99 13.80 0.36
C THR A 289 -4.13 14.42 -0.74
N LYS A 290 -2.94 13.87 -0.99
CA LYS A 290 -2.05 14.35 -2.04
C LYS A 290 -2.56 14.02 -3.45
N LEU A 291 -3.41 13.01 -3.62
CA LEU A 291 -4.12 12.80 -4.89
C LEU A 291 -5.06 13.95 -5.22
N ILE A 292 -5.67 14.56 -4.19
CA ILE A 292 -6.52 15.75 -4.36
C ILE A 292 -5.65 16.95 -4.73
N ASP A 293 -4.48 17.10 -4.12
CA ASP A 293 -3.51 18.16 -4.46
C ASP A 293 -3.05 18.04 -5.91
N MET A 294 -2.86 16.82 -6.44
CA MET A 294 -2.51 16.58 -7.84
C MET A 294 -3.60 17.11 -8.81
N VAL A 295 -4.88 16.85 -8.51
CA VAL A 295 -6.00 17.37 -9.31
C VAL A 295 -6.14 18.88 -9.17
N SER A 296 -5.98 19.40 -7.94
CA SER A 296 -6.20 20.83 -7.65
C SER A 296 -5.03 21.74 -8.05
N GLY A 297 -3.93 21.18 -8.57
CA GLY A 297 -2.73 21.94 -8.91
C GLY A 297 -1.95 22.45 -7.71
N LYS A 298 -2.18 21.87 -6.52
CA LYS A 298 -1.46 22.21 -5.27
C LYS A 298 -0.32 21.24 -4.96
N PHE A 299 -0.14 20.19 -5.76
CA PHE A 299 0.92 19.22 -5.54
C PHE A 299 2.27 19.84 -5.83
N ASP A 300 3.10 19.96 -4.79
CA ASP A 300 4.47 20.50 -4.85
C ASP A 300 5.35 19.72 -3.86
N ILE A 301 6.29 18.94 -4.41
CA ILE A 301 7.16 18.07 -3.61
C ILE A 301 7.95 18.89 -2.58
N SER A 302 8.46 20.05 -2.96
CA SER A 302 9.28 20.89 -2.09
C SER A 302 8.50 21.43 -0.88
N THR A 303 7.23 21.65 -1.05
CA THR A 303 6.31 22.06 0.02
C THR A 303 5.98 20.86 0.91
N ILE A 304 5.65 19.71 0.32
CA ILE A 304 5.31 18.49 1.07
C ILE A 304 6.51 18.05 1.93
N GLU A 305 7.74 18.06 1.40
CA GLU A 305 8.94 17.71 2.17
C GLU A 305 9.16 18.60 3.40
N LYS A 306 8.84 19.89 3.31
CA LYS A 306 8.93 20.82 4.45
C LYS A 306 7.84 20.59 5.50
N GLU A 307 6.71 20.03 5.09
CA GLU A 307 5.59 19.71 5.99
C GLU A 307 5.80 18.39 6.73
N ILE A 308 6.60 17.46 6.18
CA ILE A 308 6.90 16.18 6.82
C ILE A 308 7.43 16.40 8.24
N LYS A 309 6.79 15.73 9.19
CA LYS A 309 7.24 15.66 10.58
C LYS A 309 8.03 14.38 10.81
N ASP A 310 8.81 14.38 11.84
CA ASP A 310 9.60 13.22 12.28
C ASP A 310 8.97 12.66 13.57
N TYR A 311 7.79 12.04 13.43
CA TYR A 311 7.11 11.39 14.53
C TYR A 311 7.35 9.88 14.47
N PHE A 312 7.36 9.26 15.63
CA PHE A 312 7.32 7.80 15.72
C PHE A 312 5.86 7.33 15.75
N ALA A 313 5.56 6.31 14.96
CA ALA A 313 4.23 5.72 14.87
C ALA A 313 4.25 4.21 15.09
N LEU A 314 3.23 3.70 15.79
CA LEU A 314 2.96 2.27 15.96
C LEU A 314 1.58 1.94 15.41
N GLU A 315 1.48 0.81 14.71
CA GLU A 315 0.21 0.23 14.31
C GLU A 315 0.07 -1.17 14.91
N ILE A 316 -0.97 -1.35 15.72
CA ILE A 316 -1.18 -2.54 16.55
C ILE A 316 -2.51 -3.18 16.16
N PRO A 317 -2.56 -4.50 15.86
CA PRO A 317 -3.81 -5.22 15.65
C PRO A 317 -4.54 -5.37 16.99
N ILE A 318 -5.78 -4.90 17.06
CA ILE A 318 -6.56 -4.90 18.30
C ILE A 318 -7.81 -5.76 18.21
N GLY A 319 -8.15 -6.25 17.03
CA GLY A 319 -9.38 -7.02 16.78
C GLY A 319 -10.61 -6.15 16.99
N ASN A 320 -11.65 -6.70 17.61
CA ASN A 320 -12.83 -5.93 18.01
C ASN A 320 -12.45 -4.99 19.15
N PHE A 321 -12.29 -3.72 18.87
CA PHE A 321 -11.93 -2.72 19.85
C PHE A 321 -13.18 -2.08 20.44
N GLU A 322 -13.45 -2.32 21.71
CA GLU A 322 -14.57 -1.73 22.45
C GLU A 322 -14.26 -0.34 23.05
N GLY A 323 -13.03 0.12 22.95
CA GLY A 323 -12.58 1.41 23.43
C GLY A 323 -13.26 2.56 22.69
N SER A 324 -13.14 3.76 23.21
CA SER A 324 -13.80 5.01 22.78
C SER A 324 -13.99 5.09 21.26
N LYS A 325 -15.06 4.47 20.78
CA LYS A 325 -15.54 4.64 19.44
C LYS A 325 -16.07 6.05 19.36
N LYS A 326 -15.67 6.79 18.36
CA LYS A 326 -16.41 7.96 17.88
C LYS A 326 -16.09 9.29 18.54
N GLU A 327 -14.87 9.65 18.60
CA GLU A 327 -14.58 10.97 18.08
C GLU A 327 -14.52 10.80 16.58
N GLU A 328 -15.18 11.65 15.80
CA GLU A 328 -15.31 11.54 14.35
C GLU A 328 -13.96 11.17 13.71
N PRO A 329 -13.93 10.31 12.70
CA PRO A 329 -12.69 9.82 12.12
C PRO A 329 -12.00 10.89 11.29
N LEU A 330 -11.54 11.96 11.95
CA LEU A 330 -10.54 12.81 11.35
C LEU A 330 -9.26 11.98 11.30
N LYS A 331 -9.03 11.33 10.16
CA LYS A 331 -7.80 10.54 9.94
C LYS A 331 -6.59 11.46 9.73
N LYS A 332 -6.56 12.55 10.48
CA LYS A 332 -5.51 13.56 10.52
C LYS A 332 -4.66 13.32 11.76
N PHE A 333 -3.40 12.97 11.55
CA PHE A 333 -2.49 12.75 12.64
C PHE A 333 -1.83 14.06 13.09
N THR A 334 -1.67 14.15 14.40
CA THR A 334 -0.96 15.22 15.07
C THR A 334 -0.08 14.63 16.17
N LYS A 335 0.66 15.46 16.88
CA LYS A 335 1.42 15.02 18.06
C LYS A 335 0.50 14.30 19.07
N ASN A 336 0.89 13.07 19.47
CA ASN A 336 0.16 12.27 20.47
C ASN A 336 -1.30 11.99 20.09
N SER A 337 -1.55 11.68 18.83
CA SER A 337 -2.85 11.30 18.32
C SER A 337 -2.93 9.83 17.96
N TRP A 338 -4.15 9.32 17.76
CA TRP A 338 -4.37 7.95 17.36
C TRP A 338 -5.68 7.81 16.57
N VAL A 339 -5.75 6.76 15.75
CA VAL A 339 -6.92 6.42 14.94
C VAL A 339 -7.13 4.91 14.98
N VAL A 340 -8.37 4.48 15.18
CA VAL A 340 -8.78 3.08 14.98
C VAL A 340 -9.35 2.93 13.57
N HIS A 341 -8.86 1.95 12.85
CA HIS A 341 -9.25 1.69 11.46
C HIS A 341 -9.22 0.20 11.13
N GLY A 342 -9.68 -0.16 9.95
CA GLY A 342 -9.77 -1.55 9.49
C GLY A 342 -11.18 -2.10 9.53
N PRO A 343 -11.43 -3.24 8.86
CA PRO A 343 -12.75 -3.86 8.84
C PRO A 343 -13.09 -4.49 10.20
N PRO A 344 -14.38 -4.68 10.49
CA PRO A 344 -14.83 -5.34 11.73
C PRO A 344 -14.11 -6.68 11.96
N GLY A 345 -13.58 -6.89 13.17
CA GLY A 345 -12.84 -8.08 13.58
C GLY A 345 -11.35 -8.05 13.24
N TYR A 346 -10.90 -7.11 12.42
CA TYR A 346 -9.50 -6.90 12.04
C TYR A 346 -9.06 -5.46 12.28
N GLU A 347 -9.68 -4.81 13.26
CA GLU A 347 -9.36 -3.43 13.61
C GLU A 347 -7.92 -3.32 14.09
N ARG A 348 -7.33 -2.20 13.74
CA ARG A 348 -5.98 -1.78 14.12
C ARG A 348 -6.06 -0.40 14.74
N ILE A 349 -5.16 -0.12 15.67
CA ILE A 349 -4.93 1.24 16.17
C ILE A 349 -3.58 1.71 15.66
N THR A 350 -3.57 2.87 15.01
CA THR A 350 -2.34 3.58 14.64
C THR A 350 -2.17 4.77 15.56
N ILE A 351 -1.01 4.87 16.20
CA ILE A 351 -0.68 5.84 17.24
C ILE A 351 0.53 6.63 16.78
N SER A 352 0.48 7.95 16.93
CA SER A 352 1.55 8.89 16.61
C SER A 352 2.07 9.59 17.85
N SER A 353 3.38 9.74 17.99
CA SER A 353 4.01 10.52 19.06
C SER A 353 5.36 11.09 18.62
N VAL A 354 5.92 12.01 19.41
CA VAL A 354 7.21 12.65 19.08
C VAL A 354 8.41 11.73 19.30
N SER A 355 8.25 10.64 20.04
CA SER A 355 9.29 9.63 20.23
C SER A 355 8.70 8.24 20.43
N LYS A 356 9.55 7.24 20.25
CA LYS A 356 9.23 5.84 20.48
C LYS A 356 8.75 5.58 21.91
N GLU A 357 9.41 6.17 22.90
CA GLU A 357 9.07 6.02 24.31
C GLU A 357 7.70 6.63 24.65
N GLU A 358 7.41 7.82 24.11
CA GLU A 358 6.10 8.45 24.31
C GLU A 358 5.00 7.64 23.58
N CYS A 359 5.28 7.14 22.39
CA CYS A 359 4.37 6.28 21.64
C CYS A 359 4.04 5.00 22.42
N LYS A 360 5.04 4.33 23.00
CA LYS A 360 4.87 3.15 23.87
C LYS A 360 4.01 3.47 25.11
N LYS A 361 4.25 4.58 25.78
CA LYS A 361 3.44 5.01 26.92
C LYS A 361 1.99 5.25 26.55
N LEU A 362 1.76 5.92 25.42
CA LEU A 362 0.42 6.17 24.91
C LEU A 362 -0.27 4.86 24.49
N SER A 363 0.43 3.97 23.83
CA SER A 363 -0.07 2.63 23.47
C SER A 363 -0.53 1.87 24.70
N LYS A 364 0.30 1.79 25.74
CA LYS A 364 -0.04 1.12 27.00
C LYS A 364 -1.32 1.66 27.65
N LYS A 365 -1.49 2.99 27.63
CA LYS A 365 -2.70 3.66 28.11
C LYS A 365 -3.95 3.31 27.31
N LEU A 366 -3.81 3.20 25.98
CA LEU A 366 -4.94 3.02 25.07
C LEU A 366 -5.40 1.56 24.97
N ILE A 367 -4.47 0.60 24.96
CA ILE A 367 -4.79 -0.83 24.70
C ILE A 367 -4.62 -1.72 25.94
N GLY A 368 -4.19 -1.17 27.07
CA GLY A 368 -4.09 -1.92 28.36
C GLY A 368 -3.24 -3.19 28.25
N ASP A 369 -3.79 -4.33 28.69
CA ASP A 369 -3.06 -5.62 28.72
C ASP A 369 -2.65 -6.13 27.34
N LYS A 370 -3.31 -5.72 26.26
CA LYS A 370 -2.89 -6.04 24.87
C LYS A 370 -1.48 -5.53 24.56
N TYR A 371 -1.02 -4.48 25.24
CA TYR A 371 0.34 -3.99 25.13
C TYR A 371 1.39 -5.08 25.39
N TYR A 372 1.20 -5.86 26.46
CA TYR A 372 2.12 -6.94 26.82
C TYR A 372 1.96 -8.17 25.94
N TYR A 373 0.74 -8.44 25.48
CA TYR A 373 0.48 -9.53 24.54
C TYR A 373 1.32 -9.40 23.25
N PHE A 374 1.46 -8.18 22.73
CA PHE A 374 2.26 -7.92 21.53
C PHE A 374 3.75 -7.66 21.79
N ASN A 375 4.22 -7.81 23.04
CA ASN A 375 5.62 -7.59 23.42
C ASN A 375 6.19 -6.26 22.89
N LEU A 376 5.41 -5.17 23.01
CA LEU A 376 5.76 -3.87 22.44
C LEU A 376 7.00 -3.23 23.08
N ASP A 377 7.47 -3.75 24.21
CA ASP A 377 8.73 -3.31 24.84
C ASP A 377 9.95 -3.69 23.99
N SER A 378 9.84 -4.73 23.15
CA SER A 378 10.93 -5.21 22.29
C SER A 378 11.04 -4.48 20.93
N ILE A 379 10.06 -3.66 20.58
CA ILE A 379 10.02 -2.90 19.32
C ILE A 379 10.88 -1.65 19.38
#